data_968d0736b1844a9ee095a0dbe8e259db
#
_entry.id   968d0736b1844a9ee095a0dbe8e259db
#
_cell.length_a   1.000
_cell.length_b   1.000
_cell.length_c   1.000
_cell.angle_alpha   90.00
_cell.angle_beta   90.00
_cell.angle_gamma   90.00
#
_symmetry.space_group_name_H-M   'P 1'
#
loop_
_entity.id
_entity.type
_entity.pdbx_description
1 polymer ?
#
loop_
_entity_poly.entity_id
_entity_poly.type
_entity_poly.pdbx_seq_one_letter_code
_entity_poly.pdbx_strand_id
1 'polypeptide(L)'
;RSCCLATSDAAGIPSARMVLMKRFDERGFIFYTNLESKKARDFERNVRVALCFHWKSLKRQVRIEGPLLEVPTIEADEYFQSRSRESQIGAWASKQSQYLPEGYESLTEQIKYYEKKFHNKLVPRPSFWSGRIVVPEKIEFWKDVKNRLHERVLFTPQSEIWLKEFLYP
;
A
#
# COMPACT_ATOMS: atom_id res chain seq x y z
N ARG A 1 4.73 3.84 -10.03
CA ARG A 1 4.43 3.85 -8.57
C ARG A 1 3.58 2.66 -8.12
N SER A 2 3.12 1.79 -9.03
CA SER A 2 2.40 0.57 -8.70
C SER A 2 3.37 -0.49 -8.17
N CYS A 3 3.00 -1.17 -7.10
CA CYS A 3 3.78 -2.26 -6.52
C CYS A 3 2.84 -3.33 -5.93
N CYS A 4 3.35 -4.54 -5.81
CA CYS A 4 2.68 -5.60 -5.08
C CYS A 4 2.93 -5.41 -3.58
N LEU A 5 1.87 -5.38 -2.79
CA LEU A 5 1.93 -5.44 -1.32
C LEU A 5 1.57 -6.86 -0.90
N ALA A 6 2.50 -7.55 -0.26
CA ALA A 6 2.29 -8.82 0.39
C ALA A 6 2.04 -8.62 1.88
N THR A 7 1.04 -9.31 2.41
CA THR A 7 0.65 -9.34 3.82
C THR A 7 0.45 -10.79 4.23
N SER A 8 0.50 -11.08 5.51
CA SER A 8 0.04 -12.36 6.06
C SER A 8 -0.83 -12.12 7.28
N ASP A 9 -1.80 -13.01 7.50
CA ASP A 9 -2.64 -12.96 8.70
C ASP A 9 -1.93 -13.54 9.93
N ALA A 10 -2.65 -13.64 11.04
CA ALA A 10 -2.13 -14.19 12.31
C ALA A 10 -1.72 -15.67 12.21
N ALA A 11 -2.29 -16.42 11.26
CA ALA A 11 -1.93 -17.82 11.00
C ALA A 11 -0.78 -17.96 9.99
N GLY A 12 -0.22 -16.85 9.50
CA GLY A 12 0.85 -16.83 8.50
C GLY A 12 0.36 -17.05 7.07
N ILE A 13 -0.96 -17.05 6.81
CA ILE A 13 -1.50 -17.23 5.45
C ILE A 13 -1.21 -15.98 4.63
N PRO A 14 -0.44 -16.10 3.53
CA PRO A 14 -0.05 -14.95 2.73
C PRO A 14 -1.18 -14.46 1.82
N SER A 15 -1.13 -13.18 1.49
CA SER A 15 -2.06 -12.55 0.59
C SER A 15 -1.35 -11.40 -0.15
N ALA A 16 -1.59 -11.24 -1.45
CA ALA A 16 -0.92 -10.23 -2.27
C ALA A 16 -1.92 -9.46 -3.14
N ARG A 17 -1.63 -8.18 -3.37
CA ARG A 17 -2.42 -7.28 -4.25
C ARG A 17 -1.58 -6.10 -4.71
N MET A 18 -2.03 -5.47 -5.79
CA MET A 18 -1.41 -4.24 -6.23
C MET A 18 -1.88 -3.06 -5.38
N VAL A 19 -0.93 -2.19 -5.03
CA VAL A 19 -1.19 -0.90 -4.38
C VAL A 19 -0.40 0.20 -5.09
N LEU A 20 -0.75 1.45 -4.80
CA LEU A 20 -0.02 2.61 -5.31
C LEU A 20 0.80 3.22 -4.18
N MET A 21 2.11 3.09 -4.24
CA MET A 21 2.99 3.89 -3.40
C MET A 21 2.85 5.36 -3.83
N LYS A 22 2.50 6.22 -2.89
CA LYS A 22 2.22 7.63 -3.15
C LYS A 22 3.45 8.50 -2.95
N ARG A 23 4.21 8.21 -1.91
CA ARG A 23 5.40 8.96 -1.52
C ARG A 23 6.36 8.04 -0.77
N PHE A 24 7.62 8.43 -0.67
CA PHE A 24 8.60 7.92 0.28
C PHE A 24 9.37 9.11 0.87
N ASP A 25 9.79 8.96 2.10
CA ASP A 25 10.61 9.91 2.85
C ASP A 25 11.52 9.14 3.84
N GLU A 26 12.16 9.84 4.77
CA GLU A 26 13.08 9.24 5.77
C GLU A 26 12.39 8.18 6.64
N ARG A 27 11.08 8.26 6.83
CA ARG A 27 10.30 7.29 7.61
C ARG A 27 10.08 5.98 6.85
N GLY A 28 10.03 6.03 5.49
CA GLY A 28 9.79 4.86 4.65
C GLY A 28 8.86 5.12 3.47
N PHE A 29 8.13 4.08 3.07
CA PHE A 29 7.33 4.04 1.84
C PHE A 29 5.83 4.11 2.17
N ILE A 30 5.13 5.11 1.64
CA ILE A 30 3.78 5.48 2.05
C ILE A 30 2.74 5.07 1.00
N PHE A 31 1.72 4.35 1.45
CA PHE A 31 0.52 4.06 0.68
C PHE A 31 -0.74 4.31 1.51
N TYR A 32 -1.88 4.51 0.84
CA TYR A 32 -3.16 4.76 1.49
C TYR A 32 -4.15 3.66 1.15
N THR A 33 -5.00 3.31 2.10
CA THR A 33 -5.93 2.19 1.96
C THR A 33 -7.16 2.34 2.85
N ASN A 34 -8.18 1.53 2.57
CA ASN A 34 -9.30 1.29 3.48
C ASN A 34 -8.84 0.37 4.62
N LEU A 35 -9.04 0.80 5.87
CA LEU A 35 -8.61 0.10 7.08
C LEU A 35 -9.50 -1.12 7.43
N GLU A 36 -10.65 -1.26 6.77
CA GLU A 36 -11.55 -2.43 6.91
C GLU A 36 -11.30 -3.49 5.84
N SER A 37 -10.33 -3.27 4.94
CA SER A 37 -10.01 -4.20 3.86
C SER A 37 -9.30 -5.46 4.35
N LYS A 38 -9.26 -6.53 3.52
CA LYS A 38 -8.54 -7.78 3.83
C LYS A 38 -7.08 -7.51 4.27
N LYS A 39 -6.35 -6.65 3.52
CA LYS A 39 -4.97 -6.32 3.86
C LYS A 39 -4.83 -5.61 5.20
N ALA A 40 -5.82 -4.77 5.56
CA ALA A 40 -5.81 -4.06 6.83
C ALA A 40 -6.03 -5.03 8.00
N ARG A 41 -6.98 -5.95 7.87
CA ARG A 41 -7.17 -7.02 8.86
C ARG A 41 -5.93 -7.92 9.01
N ASP A 42 -5.17 -8.14 7.92
CA ASP A 42 -3.92 -8.90 8.00
C ASP A 42 -2.90 -8.14 8.85
N PHE A 43 -2.63 -6.87 8.53
CA PHE A 43 -1.56 -6.14 9.22
C PHE A 43 -1.95 -5.62 10.62
N GLU A 44 -3.22 -5.62 11.01
CA GLU A 44 -3.62 -5.46 12.42
C GLU A 44 -3.10 -6.60 13.31
N ARG A 45 -2.96 -7.79 12.75
CA ARG A 45 -2.48 -8.98 13.46
C ARG A 45 -1.01 -9.28 13.20
N ASN A 46 -0.50 -8.92 12.03
CA ASN A 46 0.89 -9.07 11.66
C ASN A 46 1.34 -7.83 10.87
N VAL A 47 1.98 -6.92 11.57
CA VAL A 47 2.42 -5.63 11.00
C VAL A 47 3.51 -5.76 9.92
N ARG A 48 4.10 -6.94 9.72
CA ARG A 48 5.17 -7.16 8.76
C ARG A 48 4.62 -7.35 7.35
N VAL A 49 5.20 -6.60 6.42
CA VAL A 49 4.77 -6.60 5.02
C VAL A 49 5.98 -6.59 4.07
N ALA A 50 5.71 -6.88 2.81
CA ALA A 50 6.68 -6.69 1.73
C ALA A 50 6.05 -5.89 0.58
N LEU A 51 6.80 -4.94 0.04
CA LEU A 51 6.53 -4.29 -1.23
C LEU A 51 7.43 -4.89 -2.30
N CYS A 52 6.87 -5.15 -3.48
CA CYS A 52 7.64 -5.57 -4.65
C CYS A 52 7.30 -4.68 -5.85
N PHE A 53 8.29 -3.92 -6.31
CA PHE A 53 8.23 -3.13 -7.53
C PHE A 53 8.88 -3.92 -8.65
N HIS A 54 8.21 -4.04 -9.80
CA HIS A 54 8.78 -4.65 -10.98
C HIS A 54 8.68 -3.69 -12.17
N TRP A 55 9.82 -3.21 -12.63
CA TRP A 55 9.96 -2.35 -13.79
C TRP A 55 10.44 -3.17 -15.00
N LYS A 56 9.48 -3.77 -15.67
CA LYS A 56 9.72 -4.73 -16.77
C LYS A 56 10.61 -4.14 -17.87
N SER A 57 10.34 -2.91 -18.30
CA SER A 57 11.11 -2.22 -19.34
C SER A 57 12.57 -1.95 -18.94
N LEU A 58 12.82 -1.77 -17.65
CA LEU A 58 14.16 -1.54 -17.09
C LEU A 58 14.85 -2.84 -16.68
N LYS A 59 14.13 -3.98 -16.70
CA LYS A 59 14.60 -5.25 -16.19
C LYS A 59 15.12 -5.13 -14.75
N ARG A 60 14.35 -4.45 -13.88
CA ARG A 60 14.66 -4.18 -12.49
C ARG A 60 13.52 -4.60 -11.59
N GLN A 61 13.87 -5.08 -10.41
CA GLN A 61 12.95 -5.29 -9.30
C GLN A 61 13.51 -4.64 -8.04
N VAL A 62 12.64 -4.08 -7.21
CA VAL A 62 12.97 -3.63 -5.87
C VAL A 62 12.01 -4.29 -4.90
N ARG A 63 12.56 -4.92 -3.86
CA ARG A 63 11.80 -5.48 -2.75
C ARG A 63 12.11 -4.70 -1.49
N ILE A 64 11.06 -4.41 -0.70
CA ILE A 64 11.18 -3.68 0.55
C ILE A 64 10.40 -4.46 1.59
N GLU A 65 11.05 -4.83 2.68
CA GLU A 65 10.46 -5.61 3.76
C GLU A 65 10.60 -4.84 5.09
N GLY A 66 9.56 -4.86 5.89
CA GLY A 66 9.58 -4.24 7.21
C GLY A 66 8.19 -4.08 7.82
N PRO A 67 8.12 -3.52 9.02
CA PRO A 67 6.86 -3.26 9.71
C PRO A 67 6.14 -2.04 9.15
N LEU A 68 4.83 -1.98 9.44
CA LEU A 68 3.98 -0.84 9.15
C LEU A 68 3.86 0.09 10.34
N LEU A 69 3.96 1.39 10.08
CA LEU A 69 3.52 2.46 10.97
C LEU A 69 2.30 3.19 10.39
N GLU A 70 1.62 3.92 11.24
CA GLU A 70 0.49 4.76 10.85
C GLU A 70 0.99 6.10 10.29
N VAL A 71 0.32 6.59 9.27
CA VAL A 71 0.47 7.98 8.82
C VAL A 71 -0.26 8.88 9.81
N PRO A 72 0.33 10.03 10.24
CA PRO A 72 -0.36 10.99 11.09
C PRO A 72 -1.70 11.44 10.50
N THR A 73 -2.70 11.64 11.35
CA THR A 73 -4.06 11.99 10.95
C THR A 73 -4.11 13.21 10.03
N ILE A 74 -3.35 14.25 10.39
CA ILE A 74 -3.28 15.52 9.59
C ILE A 74 -2.79 15.22 8.18
N GLU A 75 -1.71 14.43 8.03
CA GLU A 75 -1.16 14.04 6.74
C GLU A 75 -2.15 13.19 5.91
N ALA A 76 -2.90 12.31 6.58
CA ALA A 76 -3.94 11.52 5.94
C ALA A 76 -5.11 12.39 5.47
N ASP A 77 -5.51 13.40 6.25
CA ASP A 77 -6.55 14.36 5.89
C ASP A 77 -6.13 15.21 4.68
N GLU A 78 -4.92 15.78 4.71
CA GLU A 78 -4.36 16.57 3.60
C GLU A 78 -4.30 15.74 2.32
N TYR A 79 -3.77 14.52 2.40
CA TYR A 79 -3.71 13.66 1.22
C TYR A 79 -5.10 13.27 0.73
N PHE A 80 -6.06 12.99 1.62
CA PHE A 80 -7.44 12.70 1.22
C PHE A 80 -8.07 13.86 0.46
N GLN A 81 -7.87 15.11 0.92
CA GLN A 81 -8.39 16.30 0.27
C GLN A 81 -7.74 16.57 -1.10
N SER A 82 -6.50 16.15 -1.31
CA SER A 82 -5.81 16.28 -2.60
C SER A 82 -6.30 15.29 -3.68
N ARG A 83 -7.13 14.30 -3.32
CA ARG A 83 -7.69 13.33 -4.27
C ARG A 83 -8.83 13.94 -5.07
N SER A 84 -9.06 13.40 -6.29
CA SER A 84 -10.24 13.78 -7.06
C SER A 84 -11.53 13.49 -6.28
N ARG A 85 -12.55 14.29 -6.52
CA ARG A 85 -13.85 14.14 -5.84
C ARG A 85 -14.45 12.74 -6.01
N GLU A 86 -14.35 12.17 -7.21
CA GLU A 86 -14.81 10.80 -7.51
C GLU A 86 -14.08 9.77 -6.65
N SER A 87 -12.77 9.96 -6.45
CA SER A 87 -11.96 9.09 -5.59
C SER A 87 -12.30 9.25 -4.10
N GLN A 88 -12.69 10.44 -3.67
CA GLN A 88 -13.15 10.69 -2.30
C GLN A 88 -14.53 10.03 -2.06
N ILE A 89 -15.46 10.18 -2.99
CA ILE A 89 -16.78 9.52 -2.95
C ILE A 89 -16.62 8.00 -2.99
N GLY A 90 -15.79 7.47 -3.89
CA GLY A 90 -15.51 6.04 -3.99
C GLY A 90 -14.95 5.45 -2.70
N ALA A 91 -14.17 6.22 -1.93
CA ALA A 91 -13.67 5.77 -0.62
C ALA A 91 -14.80 5.59 0.41
N TRP A 92 -15.84 6.42 0.37
CA TRP A 92 -17.03 6.28 1.19
C TRP A 92 -17.94 5.14 0.74
N ALA A 93 -18.10 4.98 -0.57
CA ALA A 93 -19.03 4.00 -1.15
C ALA A 93 -18.53 2.57 -1.07
N SER A 94 -17.20 2.36 -1.07
CA SER A 94 -16.60 1.03 -1.17
C SER A 94 -16.31 0.42 0.21
N LYS A 95 -16.99 -0.67 0.55
CA LYS A 95 -16.63 -1.57 1.65
C LYS A 95 -15.54 -2.55 1.16
N GLN A 96 -14.35 -2.04 0.94
CA GLN A 96 -13.26 -2.77 0.26
C GLN A 96 -13.02 -4.18 0.83
N SER A 97 -12.98 -5.18 -0.04
CA SER A 97 -12.77 -6.61 0.28
C SER A 97 -13.91 -7.29 1.03
N GLN A 98 -15.07 -6.66 1.19
CA GLN A 98 -16.28 -7.30 1.68
C GLN A 98 -17.07 -7.89 0.50
N TYR A 99 -17.96 -8.85 0.80
CA TYR A 99 -18.88 -9.38 -0.19
C TYR A 99 -19.86 -8.30 -0.66
N LEU A 100 -20.24 -8.38 -1.92
CA LEU A 100 -21.19 -7.49 -2.58
C LEU A 100 -22.39 -8.34 -3.06
N PRO A 101 -23.33 -8.72 -2.18
CA PRO A 101 -24.37 -9.73 -2.47
C PRO A 101 -25.28 -9.36 -3.65
N GLU A 102 -25.57 -8.07 -3.81
CA GLU A 102 -26.46 -7.54 -4.86
C GLU A 102 -25.71 -7.11 -6.13
N GLY A 103 -24.40 -7.47 -6.23
CA GLY A 103 -23.57 -7.13 -7.37
C GLY A 103 -23.22 -5.63 -7.48
N TYR A 104 -22.67 -5.24 -8.63
CA TYR A 104 -22.15 -3.88 -8.83
C TYR A 104 -23.24 -2.79 -8.87
N GLU A 105 -24.51 -3.15 -9.01
CA GLU A 105 -25.63 -2.19 -8.98
C GLU A 105 -25.72 -1.51 -7.60
N SER A 106 -25.60 -2.28 -6.52
CA SER A 106 -25.61 -1.74 -5.15
C SER A 106 -24.43 -0.79 -4.89
N LEU A 107 -23.25 -1.05 -5.46
CA LEU A 107 -22.14 -0.12 -5.39
C LEU A 107 -22.44 1.20 -6.11
N THR A 108 -23.08 1.12 -7.27
CA THR A 108 -23.51 2.31 -8.03
C THR A 108 -24.50 3.14 -7.23
N GLU A 109 -25.43 2.50 -6.54
CA GLU A 109 -26.39 3.19 -5.65
C GLU A 109 -25.68 3.87 -4.46
N GLN A 110 -24.70 3.19 -3.85
CA GLN A 110 -23.89 3.79 -2.79
C GLN A 110 -23.11 5.02 -3.29
N ILE A 111 -22.54 4.99 -4.48
CA ILE A 111 -21.87 6.13 -5.09
C ILE A 111 -22.86 7.30 -5.22
N LYS A 112 -24.03 7.09 -5.83
CA LYS A 112 -25.07 8.12 -5.98
C LYS A 112 -25.52 8.69 -4.63
N TYR A 113 -25.68 7.82 -3.61
CA TYR A 113 -26.03 8.24 -2.27
C TYR A 113 -24.99 9.22 -1.69
N TYR A 114 -23.68 8.90 -1.76
CA TYR A 114 -22.65 9.76 -1.22
C TYR A 114 -22.42 11.01 -2.06
N GLU A 115 -22.61 10.97 -3.37
CA GLU A 115 -22.62 12.15 -4.24
C GLU A 115 -23.72 13.14 -3.79
N LYS A 116 -24.92 12.66 -3.54
CA LYS A 116 -26.03 13.48 -3.03
C LYS A 116 -25.76 13.99 -1.63
N LYS A 117 -25.25 13.15 -0.73
CA LYS A 117 -24.95 13.49 0.67
C LYS A 117 -23.93 14.62 0.78
N PHE A 118 -22.92 14.61 -0.08
CA PHE A 118 -21.85 15.61 -0.08
C PHE A 118 -22.02 16.66 -1.17
N HIS A 119 -23.17 16.74 -1.82
CA HIS A 119 -23.43 17.73 -2.87
C HIS A 119 -23.12 19.15 -2.35
N ASN A 120 -22.29 19.91 -3.09
CA ASN A 120 -21.83 21.25 -2.74
C ASN A 120 -21.13 21.36 -1.36
N LYS A 121 -20.59 20.23 -0.83
CA LYS A 121 -19.84 20.22 0.43
C LYS A 121 -18.46 19.58 0.21
N LEU A 122 -17.53 19.88 1.09
CA LEU A 122 -16.29 19.13 1.19
C LEU A 122 -16.60 17.68 1.58
N VAL A 123 -15.90 16.75 0.96
CA VAL A 123 -15.99 15.32 1.34
C VAL A 123 -14.99 15.07 2.46
N PRO A 124 -15.42 14.81 3.69
CA PRO A 124 -14.49 14.50 4.77
C PRO A 124 -13.82 13.14 4.55
N ARG A 125 -12.64 12.95 5.09
CA ARG A 125 -11.99 11.62 5.07
C ARG A 125 -12.79 10.65 5.96
N PRO A 126 -13.13 9.45 5.47
CA PRO A 126 -13.74 8.42 6.32
C PRO A 126 -12.74 7.98 7.41
N SER A 127 -13.23 7.69 8.61
CA SER A 127 -12.40 7.16 9.71
C SER A 127 -11.69 5.85 9.36
N PHE A 128 -12.32 5.04 8.50
CA PHE A 128 -11.79 3.78 8.01
C PHE A 128 -10.84 3.92 6.79
N TRP A 129 -10.35 5.12 6.47
CA TRP A 129 -9.40 5.34 5.37
C TRP A 129 -8.21 6.15 5.86
N SER A 130 -7.01 5.59 5.73
CA SER A 130 -5.78 6.25 6.17
C SER A 130 -4.56 5.71 5.42
N GLY A 131 -3.39 6.27 5.74
CA GLY A 131 -2.11 5.85 5.21
C GLY A 131 -1.36 4.88 6.13
N ARG A 132 -0.45 4.13 5.52
CA ARG A 132 0.54 3.30 6.22
C ARG A 132 1.92 3.58 5.65
N ILE A 133 2.92 3.53 6.52
CA ILE A 133 4.33 3.70 6.20
C ILE A 133 4.99 2.33 6.35
N VAL A 134 5.57 1.80 5.28
CA VAL A 134 6.44 0.62 5.37
C VAL A 134 7.82 1.12 5.79
N VAL A 135 8.21 0.84 7.02
CA VAL A 135 9.54 1.17 7.54
C VAL A 135 10.52 0.11 7.04
N PRO A 136 11.51 0.47 6.21
CA PRO A 136 12.34 -0.54 5.58
C PRO A 136 13.35 -1.13 6.58
N GLU A 137 13.31 -2.44 6.78
CA GLU A 137 14.33 -3.24 7.46
C GLU A 137 15.22 -3.98 6.45
N LYS A 138 14.72 -4.15 5.21
CA LYS A 138 15.48 -4.69 4.08
C LYS A 138 15.05 -4.01 2.80
N ILE A 139 16.01 -3.62 1.98
CA ILE A 139 15.78 -3.16 0.60
C ILE A 139 16.69 -3.97 -0.32
N GLU A 140 16.10 -4.77 -1.20
CA GLU A 140 16.82 -5.53 -2.20
C GLU A 140 16.60 -4.93 -3.58
N PHE A 141 17.70 -4.65 -4.27
CA PHE A 141 17.72 -4.27 -5.68
C PHE A 141 18.15 -5.47 -6.51
N TRP A 142 17.31 -5.86 -7.45
CA TRP A 142 17.54 -6.94 -8.40
C TRP A 142 17.64 -6.39 -9.82
N LYS A 143 18.59 -6.93 -10.58
CA LYS A 143 18.78 -6.59 -11.99
C LYS A 143 18.90 -7.86 -12.83
N ASP A 144 18.17 -7.90 -13.96
CA ASP A 144 18.28 -8.98 -14.91
C ASP A 144 19.65 -8.97 -15.63
N VAL A 145 20.30 -10.13 -15.64
CA VAL A 145 21.57 -10.37 -16.31
C VAL A 145 21.47 -11.70 -17.08
N LYS A 146 22.25 -11.82 -18.14
CA LYS A 146 22.31 -13.03 -18.99
C LYS A 146 22.62 -14.28 -18.15
N ASN A 147 22.17 -15.45 -18.65
CA ASN A 147 22.41 -16.75 -18.04
C ASN A 147 21.84 -16.92 -16.62
N ARG A 148 20.82 -16.13 -16.26
CA ARG A 148 20.20 -16.09 -14.91
C ARG A 148 21.15 -15.72 -13.76
N LEU A 149 22.33 -15.19 -14.06
CA LEU A 149 23.29 -14.69 -13.08
C LEU A 149 22.93 -13.26 -12.64
N HIS A 150 21.72 -13.11 -12.12
CA HIS A 150 21.13 -11.80 -11.79
C HIS A 150 21.92 -11.11 -10.67
N GLU A 151 22.15 -9.82 -10.86
CA GLU A 151 22.75 -8.99 -9.81
C GLU A 151 21.72 -8.73 -8.71
N ARG A 152 22.08 -9.02 -7.47
CA ARG A 152 21.25 -8.78 -6.30
C ARG A 152 22.05 -8.05 -5.23
N VAL A 153 21.55 -6.91 -4.80
CA VAL A 153 22.18 -6.08 -3.75
C VAL A 153 21.15 -5.86 -2.65
N LEU A 154 21.50 -6.29 -1.44
CA LEU A 154 20.69 -6.14 -0.24
C LEU A 154 21.24 -4.99 0.60
N PHE A 155 20.34 -4.15 1.10
CA PHE A 155 20.63 -3.14 2.11
C PHE A 155 19.83 -3.45 3.37
N THR A 156 20.52 -3.46 4.52
CA THR A 156 19.94 -3.61 5.86
C THR A 156 20.40 -2.46 6.77
N PRO A 157 19.53 -1.88 7.60
CA PRO A 157 19.94 -0.80 8.50
C PRO A 157 20.83 -1.36 9.61
N GLN A 158 21.93 -0.65 9.89
CA GLN A 158 22.86 -0.95 10.97
C GLN A 158 23.23 0.36 11.69
N SER A 159 22.56 0.66 12.79
CA SER A 159 22.66 1.95 13.46
C SER A 159 22.28 3.11 12.53
N GLU A 160 23.19 4.02 12.23
CA GLU A 160 22.94 5.20 11.36
C GLU A 160 23.29 4.96 9.88
N ILE A 161 23.78 3.77 9.51
CA ILE A 161 24.22 3.46 8.14
C ILE A 161 23.41 2.28 7.57
N TRP A 162 23.44 2.14 6.26
CA TRP A 162 22.93 0.97 5.57
C TRP A 162 24.10 0.05 5.17
N LEU A 163 24.11 -1.16 5.74
CA LEU A 163 25.03 -2.22 5.31
C LEU A 163 24.61 -2.69 3.92
N LYS A 164 25.59 -2.75 3.01
CA LYS A 164 25.41 -3.23 1.64
C LYS A 164 26.03 -4.61 1.49
N GLU A 165 25.26 -5.56 1.02
CA GLU A 165 25.66 -6.93 0.77
C GLU A 165 25.27 -7.38 -0.63
N PHE A 166 26.02 -8.33 -1.19
CA PHE A 166 25.69 -8.95 -2.48
C PHE A 166 25.12 -10.34 -2.24
N LEU A 167 24.07 -10.69 -2.95
CA LEU A 167 23.42 -12.00 -2.85
C LEU A 167 23.67 -12.81 -4.11
N TYR A 168 23.78 -14.12 -3.95
CA TYR A 168 23.74 -15.03 -5.09
C TYR A 168 22.41 -14.91 -5.82
N PRO A 169 22.36 -15.14 -7.16
CA PRO A 169 21.15 -15.10 -7.96
C PRO A 169 20.11 -16.14 -7.51
#